data_ef2c5f81a49046ffd074024f69924ab7
#
_entry.id   ef2c5f81a49046ffd074024f69924ab7
#
_cell.length_a   1.000
_cell.length_b   1.000
_cell.length_c   1.000
_cell.angle_alpha   90.00
_cell.angle_beta   90.00
_cell.angle_gamma   90.00
#
_symmetry.space_group_name_H-M   'P 1'
#
loop_
_entity.id
_entity.type
_entity.pdbx_description
1 polymer ?
#
loop_
_entity_poly.entity_id
_entity_poly.type
_entity_poly.pdbx_seq_one_letter_code
_entity_poly.pdbx_strand_id
1 'polypeptide(L)'
;MFQRRLTSILVSAVLASAGLLFVFGGHEAAASGPHWGADYFPNVPLITQDGKTVHFYDDLLKGKAVAIELIYTHCVDSCPLETARLVQAQKILGDRVGKDIFFYSITIDPKRDTPAVLKAYAEKYHVGPGWLFLTGKQADIDLISKKLGLYSDPDSGNRDGHGTQLLVGNVPTGQWMQNPATENPQFLANTLRTYIDGWKNHSTLGAPTYAAAPTLKAKSPGQYLFATRCAACHTIGHGVRIGPDLLGVTNVRDHDWLAKFIQKPDEVLAAKDPIAMYLFKKYKQVQMPNTRLGPEDVQKIIAYLELETGELQKGPKAAAASAPAQGTQLPTPDN
;
A
#
# COMPACT_ATOMS: atom_id res chain seq x y z
N MET A 1 73.32 65.41 7.09
CA MET A 1 73.90 66.04 5.89
C MET A 1 73.08 65.63 4.66
N PHE A 2 72.65 66.64 3.98
CA PHE A 2 72.03 66.77 2.68
C PHE A 2 70.58 66.35 2.47
N GLN A 3 69.77 67.39 2.49
CA GLN A 3 68.52 67.60 1.76
C GLN A 3 68.65 67.48 0.24
N ARG A 4 67.59 67.15 -0.44
CA ARG A 4 67.05 67.84 -1.64
C ARG A 4 65.74 67.11 -2.05
N ARG A 5 64.60 67.74 -1.84
CA ARG A 5 63.81 68.64 -2.68
C ARG A 5 63.17 67.95 -3.89
N LEU A 6 61.84 67.81 -3.79
CA LEU A 6 60.76 68.28 -4.69
C LEU A 6 60.97 68.13 -6.21
N THR A 7 60.00 67.45 -6.81
CA THR A 7 59.10 68.15 -7.78
C THR A 7 57.86 67.31 -8.05
N SER A 8 56.72 67.99 -7.96
CA SER A 8 55.39 67.50 -8.33
C SER A 8 55.28 67.45 -9.86
N ILE A 9 54.71 66.36 -10.36
CA ILE A 9 54.09 66.31 -11.69
C ILE A 9 52.73 65.68 -11.57
N LEU A 10 51.70 66.49 -11.66
CA LEU A 10 50.31 66.09 -11.86
C LEU A 10 50.18 65.50 -13.29
N VAL A 11 49.89 64.27 -13.39
CA VAL A 11 49.41 63.67 -14.61
C VAL A 11 47.99 63.18 -14.38
N SER A 12 47.05 63.93 -14.94
CA SER A 12 45.64 63.56 -15.05
C SER A 12 45.47 62.40 -15.98
N ALA A 13 45.23 61.20 -15.43
CA ALA A 13 44.84 60.04 -16.22
C ALA A 13 43.31 59.91 -16.25
N VAL A 14 42.70 60.24 -17.37
CA VAL A 14 41.32 60.00 -17.67
C VAL A 14 41.15 58.48 -17.82
N LEU A 15 40.53 57.86 -16.82
CA LEU A 15 40.14 56.44 -16.88
C LEU A 15 38.78 56.36 -17.63
N ALA A 16 38.85 55.96 -18.86
CA ALA A 16 37.69 55.49 -19.64
C ALA A 16 37.25 54.13 -19.10
N SER A 17 36.19 54.14 -18.31
CA SER A 17 35.54 52.92 -17.83
C SER A 17 34.70 52.31 -18.97
N ALA A 18 35.31 51.36 -19.68
CA ALA A 18 34.59 50.48 -20.58
C ALA A 18 33.76 49.51 -19.72
N GLY A 19 32.47 49.79 -19.59
CA GLY A 19 31.50 48.91 -18.94
C GLY A 19 31.33 47.64 -19.78
N LEU A 20 31.92 46.53 -19.31
CA LEU A 20 31.67 45.21 -19.85
C LEU A 20 30.31 44.76 -19.33
N LEU A 21 29.26 44.93 -20.12
CA LEU A 21 27.95 44.31 -19.89
C LEU A 21 28.09 42.81 -20.08
N PHE A 22 28.30 42.08 -18.96
CA PHE A 22 28.08 40.65 -18.93
C PHE A 22 26.59 40.43 -19.05
N VAL A 23 26.14 40.15 -20.29
CA VAL A 23 24.83 39.54 -20.51
C VAL A 23 24.94 38.12 -19.95
N PHE A 24 24.49 37.92 -18.68
CA PHE A 24 24.16 36.60 -18.19
C PHE A 24 22.96 36.13 -19.01
N GLY A 25 23.27 35.44 -20.10
CA GLY A 25 22.28 34.60 -20.78
C GLY A 25 21.85 33.54 -19.78
N GLY A 26 20.72 33.78 -19.09
CA GLY A 26 20.06 32.77 -18.31
C GLY A 26 19.75 31.61 -19.26
N HIS A 27 20.58 30.58 -19.24
CA HIS A 27 20.14 29.27 -19.67
C HIS A 27 19.04 28.88 -18.66
N GLU A 28 17.78 29.16 -18.98
CA GLU A 28 16.71 28.37 -18.45
C GLU A 28 17.05 26.94 -18.82
N ALA A 29 17.62 26.21 -17.87
CA ALA A 29 17.67 24.77 -17.97
C ALA A 29 16.22 24.34 -18.14
N ALA A 30 15.84 23.99 -19.38
CA ALA A 30 14.56 23.36 -19.64
C ALA A 30 14.46 22.24 -18.63
N ALA A 31 13.55 22.37 -17.66
CA ALA A 31 13.27 21.33 -16.70
C ALA A 31 12.99 20.09 -17.55
N SER A 32 13.95 19.17 -17.57
CA SER A 32 13.76 17.89 -18.24
C SER A 32 12.46 17.36 -17.67
N GLY A 33 11.47 17.15 -18.51
CA GLY A 33 10.18 16.60 -18.11
C GLY A 33 10.42 15.33 -17.26
N PRO A 34 9.42 14.90 -16.49
CA PRO A 34 9.62 13.82 -15.55
C PRO A 34 10.29 12.64 -16.25
N HIS A 35 11.40 12.17 -15.68
CA HIS A 35 12.23 11.06 -16.21
C HIS A 35 11.40 9.78 -16.49
N TRP A 36 10.20 9.69 -15.92
CA TRP A 36 9.25 8.59 -15.95
C TRP A 36 7.99 9.00 -16.75
N GLY A 37 8.09 9.09 -18.06
CA GLY A 37 7.01 9.50 -18.94
C GLY A 37 6.83 8.53 -20.13
N ALA A 38 6.28 9.05 -21.24
CA ALA A 38 6.01 8.30 -22.46
C ALA A 38 7.24 7.63 -23.05
N ASP A 39 8.42 8.23 -22.88
CA ASP A 39 9.69 7.68 -23.38
C ASP A 39 10.23 6.55 -22.51
N TYR A 40 9.75 6.42 -21.29
CA TYR A 40 10.19 5.39 -20.35
C TYR A 40 9.25 4.18 -20.30
N PHE A 41 7.95 4.41 -20.18
CA PHE A 41 6.97 3.34 -20.05
C PHE A 41 6.51 2.83 -21.42
N PRO A 42 6.40 1.49 -21.60
CA PRO A 42 5.88 0.93 -22.82
C PRO A 42 4.39 1.24 -22.97
N ASN A 43 3.94 1.50 -24.20
CA ASN A 43 2.52 1.70 -24.49
C ASN A 43 1.91 0.45 -25.13
N VAL A 44 2.14 -0.70 -24.51
CA VAL A 44 1.65 -2.00 -24.96
C VAL A 44 0.18 -2.24 -24.59
N PRO A 45 -0.56 -3.06 -25.37
CA PRO A 45 -1.95 -3.37 -25.06
C PRO A 45 -2.08 -4.37 -23.92
N LEU A 46 -3.00 -4.09 -23.01
CA LEU A 46 -3.48 -4.98 -21.95
C LEU A 46 -4.99 -5.17 -22.08
N ILE A 47 -5.52 -6.22 -21.46
CA ILE A 47 -6.93 -6.55 -21.44
C ILE A 47 -7.44 -6.49 -20.00
N THR A 48 -8.49 -5.72 -19.76
CA THR A 48 -9.11 -5.59 -18.43
C THR A 48 -9.93 -6.85 -18.08
N GLN A 49 -10.31 -7.00 -16.82
CA GLN A 49 -11.21 -8.05 -16.34
C GLN A 49 -12.57 -8.05 -17.04
N ASP A 50 -12.94 -6.95 -17.69
CA ASP A 50 -14.18 -6.83 -18.46
C ASP A 50 -13.97 -7.07 -19.97
N GLY A 51 -12.80 -7.53 -20.39
CA GLY A 51 -12.46 -7.84 -21.77
C GLY A 51 -12.14 -6.62 -22.65
N LYS A 52 -12.01 -5.42 -22.07
CA LYS A 52 -11.68 -4.21 -22.82
C LYS A 52 -10.16 -4.10 -23.01
N THR A 53 -9.72 -3.82 -24.23
CA THR A 53 -8.31 -3.50 -24.52
C THR A 53 -8.01 -2.07 -24.11
N VAL A 54 -6.89 -1.89 -23.41
CA VAL A 54 -6.34 -0.60 -22.94
C VAL A 54 -4.84 -0.58 -23.19
N HIS A 55 -4.27 0.62 -23.44
CA HIS A 55 -2.83 0.79 -23.60
C HIS A 55 -2.18 1.25 -22.30
N PHE A 56 -1.09 0.60 -21.94
CA PHE A 56 -0.49 0.76 -20.61
C PHE A 56 -0.14 2.21 -20.29
N TYR A 57 0.53 2.93 -21.18
CA TYR A 57 0.85 4.33 -20.92
C TYR A 57 -0.33 5.26 -21.16
N ASP A 58 -0.92 5.24 -22.37
CA ASP A 58 -1.91 6.25 -22.76
C ASP A 58 -3.20 6.18 -21.95
N ASP A 59 -3.70 4.95 -21.67
CA ASP A 59 -4.97 4.76 -20.99
C ASP A 59 -4.82 4.62 -19.47
N LEU A 60 -3.69 4.08 -18.97
CA LEU A 60 -3.57 3.74 -17.56
C LEU A 60 -2.66 4.69 -16.77
N LEU A 61 -1.62 5.27 -17.39
CA LEU A 61 -0.63 6.08 -16.67
C LEU A 61 -0.74 7.57 -16.95
N LYS A 62 -0.92 7.97 -18.20
CA LYS A 62 -0.85 9.36 -18.63
C LYS A 62 -1.80 10.26 -17.85
N GLY A 63 -1.22 11.25 -17.17
CA GLY A 63 -1.97 12.26 -16.40
C GLY A 63 -2.58 11.73 -15.09
N LYS A 64 -2.22 10.54 -14.62
CA LYS A 64 -2.84 9.87 -13.49
C LYS A 64 -1.89 9.68 -12.32
N ALA A 65 -2.49 9.53 -11.14
CA ALA A 65 -1.83 8.94 -9.99
C ALA A 65 -2.32 7.48 -9.83
N VAL A 66 -1.39 6.58 -9.66
CA VAL A 66 -1.62 5.15 -9.78
C VAL A 66 -1.02 4.38 -8.62
N ALA A 67 -1.65 3.26 -8.28
CA ALA A 67 -1.12 2.22 -7.43
C ALA A 67 -1.11 0.92 -8.23
N ILE A 68 0.07 0.35 -8.43
CA ILE A 68 0.27 -0.81 -9.31
C ILE A 68 0.92 -1.95 -8.53
N GLU A 69 0.33 -3.13 -8.60
CA GLU A 69 0.88 -4.38 -8.08
C GLU A 69 0.94 -5.46 -9.17
N LEU A 70 1.80 -6.45 -8.95
CA LEU A 70 1.81 -7.68 -9.74
C LEU A 70 1.15 -8.79 -8.94
N ILE A 71 0.25 -9.54 -9.58
CA ILE A 71 -0.49 -10.64 -8.93
C ILE A 71 -0.52 -11.89 -9.80
N TYR A 72 -0.98 -12.99 -9.20
CA TYR A 72 -1.59 -14.12 -9.92
C TYR A 72 -2.68 -14.74 -9.05
N THR A 73 -3.80 -15.15 -9.67
CA THR A 73 -5.04 -15.46 -8.94
C THR A 73 -4.99 -16.73 -8.11
N HIS A 74 -4.04 -17.62 -8.38
CA HIS A 74 -3.83 -18.88 -7.65
C HIS A 74 -2.68 -18.83 -6.65
N CYS A 75 -2.21 -17.64 -6.31
CA CYS A 75 -1.23 -17.41 -5.25
C CYS A 75 -1.76 -17.91 -3.91
N VAL A 76 -0.96 -18.73 -3.22
CA VAL A 76 -1.28 -19.25 -1.89
C VAL A 76 -0.57 -18.49 -0.77
N ASP A 77 0.34 -17.59 -1.13
CA ASP A 77 1.18 -16.83 -0.20
C ASP A 77 0.59 -15.42 0.08
N SER A 78 1.16 -14.37 -0.53
CA SER A 78 0.92 -12.99 -0.17
C SER A 78 -0.24 -12.31 -0.91
N CYS A 79 -0.49 -12.62 -2.19
CA CYS A 79 -1.49 -11.91 -3.00
C CYS A 79 -2.89 -11.81 -2.35
N PRO A 80 -3.41 -12.86 -1.66
CA PRO A 80 -4.68 -12.74 -0.95
C PRO A 80 -4.66 -11.67 0.14
N LEU A 81 -3.56 -11.54 0.88
CA LEU A 81 -3.40 -10.53 1.92
C LEU A 81 -3.22 -9.13 1.32
N GLU A 82 -2.42 -9.01 0.26
CA GLU A 82 -2.19 -7.76 -0.48
C GLU A 82 -3.49 -7.20 -1.02
N THR A 83 -4.24 -8.00 -1.79
CA THR A 83 -5.55 -7.61 -2.32
C THR A 83 -6.51 -7.20 -1.20
N ALA A 84 -6.57 -7.95 -0.10
CA ALA A 84 -7.44 -7.61 1.03
C ALA A 84 -7.05 -6.28 1.71
N ARG A 85 -5.74 -5.98 1.82
CA ARG A 85 -5.23 -4.70 2.33
C ARG A 85 -5.56 -3.54 1.41
N LEU A 86 -5.36 -3.73 0.11
CA LEU A 86 -5.68 -2.71 -0.88
C LEU A 86 -7.19 -2.43 -0.96
N VAL A 87 -8.06 -3.44 -0.78
CA VAL A 87 -9.52 -3.22 -0.63
C VAL A 87 -9.83 -2.35 0.58
N GLN A 88 -9.12 -2.53 1.70
CA GLN A 88 -9.29 -1.65 2.85
C GLN A 88 -8.81 -0.22 2.57
N ALA A 89 -7.65 -0.08 1.92
CA ALA A 89 -7.14 1.22 1.49
C ALA A 89 -8.09 1.90 0.49
N GLN A 90 -8.66 1.15 -0.46
CA GLN A 90 -9.68 1.62 -1.40
C GLN A 90 -10.90 2.19 -0.66
N LYS A 91 -11.42 1.48 0.35
CA LYS A 91 -12.54 1.96 1.17
C LYS A 91 -12.22 3.24 1.93
N ILE A 92 -11.01 3.38 2.46
CA ILE A 92 -10.55 4.59 3.17
C ILE A 92 -10.44 5.78 2.20
N LEU A 93 -10.00 5.54 0.96
CA LEU A 93 -9.89 6.57 -0.08
C LEU A 93 -11.26 6.96 -0.67
N GLY A 94 -12.24 6.06 -0.58
CA GLY A 94 -13.60 6.30 -1.05
C GLY A 94 -13.68 6.66 -2.53
N ASP A 95 -14.48 7.65 -2.86
CA ASP A 95 -14.79 8.11 -4.21
C ASP A 95 -13.59 8.68 -5.00
N ARG A 96 -12.44 8.81 -4.37
CA ARG A 96 -11.21 9.23 -5.06
C ARG A 96 -10.65 8.15 -5.96
N VAL A 97 -10.90 6.86 -5.62
CA VAL A 97 -10.48 5.74 -6.47
C VAL A 97 -11.36 5.68 -7.72
N GLY A 98 -10.72 5.74 -8.87
CA GLY A 98 -11.38 5.87 -10.18
C GLY A 98 -11.59 7.31 -10.67
N LYS A 99 -11.28 8.32 -9.86
CA LYS A 99 -11.31 9.75 -10.25
C LYS A 99 -9.92 10.37 -10.23
N ASP A 100 -9.26 10.33 -9.09
CA ASP A 100 -7.94 10.91 -8.85
C ASP A 100 -6.86 9.85 -8.75
N ILE A 101 -7.20 8.69 -8.20
CA ILE A 101 -6.32 7.56 -7.92
C ILE A 101 -6.83 6.34 -8.67
N PHE A 102 -5.94 5.62 -9.33
CA PHE A 102 -6.30 4.43 -10.08
C PHE A 102 -5.49 3.24 -9.57
N PHE A 103 -6.17 2.14 -9.30
CA PHE A 103 -5.53 0.90 -8.86
C PHE A 103 -5.44 -0.08 -10.02
N TYR A 104 -4.28 -0.70 -10.18
CA TYR A 104 -4.01 -1.68 -11.21
C TYR A 104 -3.32 -2.91 -10.63
N SER A 105 -3.96 -4.06 -10.79
CA SER A 105 -3.35 -5.37 -10.52
C SER A 105 -3.06 -6.04 -11.86
N ILE A 106 -1.78 -6.23 -12.20
CA ILE A 106 -1.36 -6.84 -13.46
C ILE A 106 -0.96 -8.28 -13.18
N THR A 107 -1.59 -9.24 -13.86
CA THR A 107 -1.21 -10.64 -13.68
C THR A 107 0.16 -10.95 -14.28
N ILE A 108 0.91 -11.83 -13.62
CA ILE A 108 2.14 -12.41 -14.14
C ILE A 108 1.92 -13.79 -14.79
N ASP A 109 0.72 -14.35 -14.66
CA ASP A 109 0.33 -15.63 -15.29
C ASP A 109 -0.87 -15.48 -16.24
N PRO A 110 -0.71 -14.78 -17.38
CA PRO A 110 -1.81 -14.52 -18.30
C PRO A 110 -2.38 -15.78 -18.96
N LYS A 111 -1.68 -16.92 -18.90
CA LYS A 111 -2.20 -18.19 -19.41
C LYS A 111 -3.36 -18.71 -18.59
N ARG A 112 -3.33 -18.53 -17.26
CA ARG A 112 -4.38 -18.94 -16.35
C ARG A 112 -5.34 -17.81 -16.03
N ASP A 113 -4.82 -16.60 -15.87
CA ASP A 113 -5.55 -15.43 -15.44
C ASP A 113 -6.22 -14.73 -16.65
N THR A 114 -7.22 -15.38 -17.21
CA THR A 114 -8.07 -14.79 -18.25
C THR A 114 -8.91 -13.64 -17.68
N PRO A 115 -9.48 -12.75 -18.51
CA PRO A 115 -10.38 -11.69 -18.03
C PRO A 115 -11.48 -12.21 -17.09
N ALA A 116 -12.11 -13.34 -17.42
CA ALA A 116 -13.15 -13.94 -16.59
C ALA A 116 -12.63 -14.42 -15.23
N VAL A 117 -11.42 -14.98 -15.17
CA VAL A 117 -10.76 -15.40 -13.92
C VAL A 117 -10.42 -14.18 -13.05
N LEU A 118 -9.86 -13.13 -13.65
CA LEU A 118 -9.56 -11.87 -12.97
C LEU A 118 -10.83 -11.19 -12.42
N LYS A 119 -11.92 -11.21 -13.19
CA LYS A 119 -13.21 -10.68 -12.74
C LYS A 119 -13.73 -11.43 -11.52
N ALA A 120 -13.74 -12.76 -11.58
CA ALA A 120 -14.16 -13.60 -10.48
C ALA A 120 -13.26 -13.40 -9.24
N TYR A 121 -11.97 -13.17 -9.43
CA TYR A 121 -11.03 -12.84 -8.33
C TYR A 121 -11.39 -11.50 -7.70
N ALA A 122 -11.58 -10.44 -8.47
CA ALA A 122 -11.98 -9.13 -7.97
C ALA A 122 -13.30 -9.18 -7.17
N GLU A 123 -14.29 -9.93 -7.66
CA GLU A 123 -15.58 -10.13 -6.98
C GLU A 123 -15.45 -10.88 -5.65
N LYS A 124 -14.55 -11.86 -5.55
CA LYS A 124 -14.27 -12.59 -4.29
C LYS A 124 -13.78 -11.66 -3.19
N TYR A 125 -12.96 -10.67 -3.55
CA TYR A 125 -12.38 -9.71 -2.60
C TYR A 125 -13.23 -8.47 -2.40
N HIS A 126 -14.40 -8.38 -3.07
CA HIS A 126 -15.28 -7.20 -3.02
C HIS A 126 -14.58 -5.91 -3.45
N VAL A 127 -13.79 -6.02 -4.52
CA VAL A 127 -13.10 -4.88 -5.13
C VAL A 127 -14.14 -3.89 -5.65
N GLY A 128 -13.96 -2.62 -5.30
CA GLY A 128 -14.81 -1.52 -5.74
C GLY A 128 -14.42 -0.96 -7.11
N PRO A 129 -15.18 0.01 -7.62
CA PRO A 129 -14.88 0.69 -8.88
C PRO A 129 -13.54 1.43 -8.85
N GLY A 130 -12.95 1.68 -10.04
CA GLY A 130 -11.67 2.40 -10.16
C GLY A 130 -10.42 1.54 -9.96
N TRP A 131 -10.59 0.25 -9.76
CA TRP A 131 -9.51 -0.74 -9.70
C TRP A 131 -9.65 -1.73 -10.85
N LEU A 132 -8.62 -1.79 -11.71
CA LEU A 132 -8.58 -2.69 -12.86
C LEU A 132 -7.64 -3.85 -12.62
N PHE A 133 -8.11 -5.04 -12.98
CA PHE A 133 -7.30 -6.25 -13.07
C PHE A 133 -6.98 -6.50 -14.54
N LEU A 134 -5.71 -6.68 -14.83
CA LEU A 134 -5.17 -6.60 -16.19
C LEU A 134 -4.43 -7.88 -16.56
N THR A 135 -4.67 -8.36 -17.77
CA THR A 135 -3.95 -9.46 -18.41
C THR A 135 -3.48 -9.03 -19.81
N GLY A 136 -2.70 -9.86 -20.49
CA GLY A 136 -2.20 -9.54 -21.82
C GLY A 136 -1.24 -10.60 -22.36
N LYS A 137 -0.38 -10.21 -23.29
CA LYS A 137 0.69 -11.09 -23.75
C LYS A 137 1.80 -11.15 -22.71
N GLN A 138 2.36 -12.32 -22.44
CA GLN A 138 3.44 -12.50 -21.46
C GLN A 138 4.61 -11.54 -21.70
N ALA A 139 5.06 -11.40 -22.94
CA ALA A 139 6.19 -10.51 -23.27
C ALA A 139 5.92 -9.04 -22.94
N ASP A 140 4.67 -8.58 -23.09
CA ASP A 140 4.25 -7.22 -22.77
C ASP A 140 4.22 -7.02 -21.22
N ILE A 141 3.72 -8.02 -20.49
CA ILE A 141 3.68 -8.04 -19.03
C ILE A 141 5.11 -8.04 -18.46
N ASP A 142 6.00 -8.87 -19.00
CA ASP A 142 7.40 -8.94 -18.57
C ASP A 142 8.11 -7.59 -18.81
N LEU A 143 7.84 -6.94 -19.95
CA LEU A 143 8.37 -5.62 -20.26
C LEU A 143 7.89 -4.56 -19.26
N ILE A 144 6.58 -4.54 -18.97
CA ILE A 144 5.98 -3.64 -17.98
C ILE A 144 6.61 -3.89 -16.59
N SER A 145 6.67 -5.14 -16.16
CA SER A 145 7.19 -5.52 -14.83
C SER A 145 8.63 -5.07 -14.63
N LYS A 146 9.47 -5.23 -15.65
CA LYS A 146 10.87 -4.73 -15.65
C LYS A 146 10.92 -3.21 -15.58
N LYS A 147 10.09 -2.50 -16.33
CA LYS A 147 10.05 -1.04 -16.33
C LYS A 147 9.50 -0.46 -15.03
N LEU A 148 8.60 -1.17 -14.35
CA LEU A 148 8.09 -0.79 -13.03
C LEU A 148 9.07 -1.12 -11.89
N GLY A 149 10.15 -1.89 -12.15
CA GLY A 149 11.06 -2.36 -11.11
C GLY A 149 10.41 -3.39 -10.17
N LEU A 150 9.33 -4.04 -10.61
CA LEU A 150 8.60 -5.06 -9.85
C LEU A 150 8.96 -6.50 -10.27
N TYR A 151 9.76 -6.63 -11.32
CA TYR A 151 10.22 -7.94 -11.81
C TYR A 151 11.23 -8.54 -10.84
N SER A 152 11.02 -9.78 -10.44
CA SER A 152 12.01 -10.62 -9.77
C SER A 152 12.40 -11.76 -10.71
N ASP A 153 13.70 -12.06 -10.78
CA ASP A 153 14.20 -13.18 -11.54
C ASP A 153 13.66 -14.49 -10.91
N PRO A 154 13.03 -15.37 -11.68
CA PRO A 154 12.59 -16.69 -11.18
C PRO A 154 13.73 -17.51 -10.55
N ASP A 155 14.95 -17.31 -11.02
CA ASP A 155 16.15 -18.00 -10.51
C ASP A 155 16.66 -17.41 -9.18
N SER A 156 16.14 -16.27 -8.72
CA SER A 156 16.54 -15.61 -7.46
C SER A 156 16.04 -16.29 -6.19
N GLY A 157 15.41 -17.47 -6.29
CA GLY A 157 14.78 -18.16 -5.16
C GLY A 157 13.41 -17.61 -4.77
N ASN A 158 12.95 -16.55 -5.42
CA ASN A 158 11.56 -16.10 -5.34
C ASN A 158 10.74 -16.91 -6.35
N ARG A 159 10.09 -17.94 -5.86
CA ARG A 159 9.38 -18.96 -6.64
C ARG A 159 8.38 -18.42 -7.64
N ASP A 160 7.91 -17.19 -7.44
CA ASP A 160 6.78 -16.60 -8.15
C ASP A 160 7.20 -15.42 -9.06
N GLY A 161 8.50 -15.08 -9.11
CA GLY A 161 9.02 -14.06 -10.04
C GLY A 161 8.54 -12.63 -9.80
N HIS A 162 7.92 -12.36 -8.66
CA HIS A 162 7.51 -11.00 -8.28
C HIS A 162 7.67 -10.75 -6.77
N GLY A 163 7.89 -9.48 -6.41
CA GLY A 163 7.90 -9.05 -5.01
C GLY A 163 6.51 -8.63 -4.54
N THR A 164 6.33 -8.53 -3.22
CA THR A 164 5.11 -8.05 -2.54
C THR A 164 5.03 -6.51 -2.56
N GLN A 165 5.51 -5.89 -3.62
CA GLN A 165 5.65 -4.44 -3.71
C GLN A 165 4.46 -3.82 -4.43
N LEU A 166 3.93 -2.75 -3.82
CA LEU A 166 3.02 -1.81 -4.45
C LEU A 166 3.83 -0.62 -4.97
N LEU A 167 3.78 -0.38 -6.26
CA LEU A 167 4.35 0.83 -6.84
C LEU A 167 3.28 1.94 -6.85
N VAL A 168 3.55 3.02 -6.14
CA VAL A 168 2.73 4.21 -6.16
C VAL A 168 3.39 5.26 -7.02
N GLY A 169 2.68 5.79 -8.01
CA GLY A 169 3.20 6.78 -8.96
C GLY A 169 2.26 7.94 -9.16
N ASN A 170 2.85 9.13 -9.31
CA ASN A 170 2.16 10.31 -9.81
C ASN A 170 2.84 10.72 -11.11
N VAL A 171 2.25 10.34 -12.24
CA VAL A 171 2.84 10.55 -13.56
C VAL A 171 3.02 12.05 -13.90
N PRO A 172 2.05 12.94 -13.61
CA PRO A 172 2.23 14.38 -13.79
C PRO A 172 3.43 14.99 -13.08
N THR A 173 3.82 14.48 -11.91
CA THR A 173 4.94 15.01 -11.14
C THR A 173 6.21 14.20 -11.28
N GLY A 174 6.14 13.03 -11.90
CA GLY A 174 7.27 12.10 -12.01
C GLY A 174 7.70 11.46 -10.70
N GLN A 175 6.86 11.51 -9.66
CA GLN A 175 7.16 10.93 -8.36
C GLN A 175 6.72 9.47 -8.31
N TRP A 176 7.62 8.60 -7.89
CA TRP A 176 7.37 7.17 -7.75
C TRP A 176 7.96 6.65 -6.45
N MET A 177 7.24 5.72 -5.82
CA MET A 177 7.66 5.09 -4.56
C MET A 177 7.20 3.64 -4.53
N GLN A 178 8.00 2.76 -3.94
CA GLN A 178 7.61 1.39 -3.64
C GLN A 178 7.23 1.27 -2.16
N ASN A 179 6.13 0.60 -1.89
CA ASN A 179 5.65 0.26 -0.55
C ASN A 179 5.34 -1.24 -0.49
N PRO A 180 5.46 -1.89 0.66
CA PRO A 180 4.89 -3.22 0.82
C PRO A 180 3.37 -3.18 0.62
N ALA A 181 2.81 -3.99 -0.30
CA ALA A 181 1.37 -4.07 -0.51
C ALA A 181 0.62 -4.62 0.72
N THR A 182 1.33 -5.31 1.62
CA THR A 182 0.81 -5.83 2.89
C THR A 182 0.84 -4.81 4.04
N GLU A 183 1.22 -3.57 3.79
CA GLU A 183 1.33 -2.51 4.79
C GLU A 183 -0.05 -2.14 5.39
N ASN A 184 -0.06 -1.39 6.47
CA ASN A 184 -1.28 -0.90 7.10
C ASN A 184 -2.14 -0.12 6.09
N PRO A 185 -3.43 -0.45 5.91
CA PRO A 185 -4.29 0.18 4.92
C PRO A 185 -4.44 1.70 5.10
N GLN A 186 -4.41 2.18 6.36
CA GLN A 186 -4.46 3.62 6.64
C GLN A 186 -3.17 4.31 6.19
N PHE A 187 -2.02 3.64 6.37
CA PHE A 187 -0.73 4.15 5.88
C PHE A 187 -0.71 4.18 4.35
N LEU A 188 -1.14 3.11 3.68
CA LEU A 188 -1.25 3.07 2.21
C LEU A 188 -2.19 4.16 1.69
N ALA A 189 -3.35 4.33 2.29
CA ALA A 189 -4.31 5.37 1.92
C ALA A 189 -3.73 6.78 2.12
N ASN A 190 -3.01 7.03 3.22
CA ASN A 190 -2.37 8.30 3.48
C ASN A 190 -1.24 8.58 2.49
N THR A 191 -0.42 7.57 2.16
CA THR A 191 0.63 7.69 1.14
C THR A 191 0.04 8.09 -0.20
N LEU A 192 -0.99 7.38 -0.66
CA LEU A 192 -1.69 7.67 -1.91
C LEU A 192 -2.30 9.08 -1.90
N ARG A 193 -2.94 9.47 -0.80
CA ARG A 193 -3.54 10.79 -0.62
C ARG A 193 -2.51 11.90 -0.67
N THR A 194 -1.37 11.73 0.02
CA THR A 194 -0.29 12.72 0.06
C THR A 194 0.38 12.89 -1.30
N TYR A 195 0.60 11.79 -2.03
CA TYR A 195 1.16 11.85 -3.38
C TYR A 195 0.30 12.63 -4.36
N ILE A 196 -1.01 12.64 -4.17
CA ILE A 196 -1.94 13.36 -5.05
C ILE A 196 -2.14 14.78 -4.58
N ASP A 197 -2.48 14.98 -3.31
CA ASP A 197 -2.82 16.29 -2.77
C ASP A 197 -1.59 17.17 -2.58
N GLY A 198 -0.45 16.58 -2.25
CA GLY A 198 0.78 17.32 -1.97
C GLY A 198 1.26 18.19 -3.12
N TRP A 199 0.97 17.81 -4.37
CA TRP A 199 1.39 18.61 -5.51
C TRP A 199 0.30 19.58 -6.01
N LYS A 200 -1.00 19.26 -5.80
CA LYS A 200 -2.11 20.13 -6.24
C LYS A 200 -2.37 21.28 -5.27
N ASN A 201 -2.28 21.01 -3.98
CA ASN A 201 -2.80 21.94 -2.98
C ASN A 201 -1.74 22.49 -2.03
N HIS A 202 -0.49 22.03 -2.10
CA HIS A 202 0.58 22.35 -1.13
C HIS A 202 0.10 22.33 0.34
N SER A 203 -1.06 21.75 0.59
CA SER A 203 -1.60 21.64 1.92
C SER A 203 -0.92 20.44 2.58
N THR A 204 -0.06 20.71 3.53
CA THR A 204 0.12 19.82 4.66
C THR A 204 -1.26 19.71 5.32
N LEU A 205 -2.12 18.83 4.78
CA LEU A 205 -3.32 18.45 5.51
C LEU A 205 -2.82 18.07 6.89
N GLY A 206 -3.40 18.70 7.92
CA GLY A 206 -3.01 18.52 9.30
C GLY A 206 -2.93 17.06 9.70
N ALA A 207 -1.90 16.41 9.18
CA ALA A 207 -1.50 15.11 9.66
C ALA A 207 -1.21 15.32 11.14
N PRO A 208 -1.88 14.61 12.04
CA PRO A 208 -1.57 14.70 13.44
C PRO A 208 -0.05 14.52 13.54
N THR A 209 0.62 15.49 14.16
CA THR A 209 2.05 15.37 14.41
C THR A 209 2.30 14.06 15.16
N TYR A 210 3.49 13.48 15.04
CA TYR A 210 3.87 12.29 15.82
C TYR A 210 3.55 12.45 17.32
N ALA A 211 3.61 13.67 17.84
CA ALA A 211 3.24 14.01 19.22
C ALA A 211 1.74 13.89 19.50
N ALA A 212 0.89 14.06 18.51
CA ALA A 212 -0.57 13.95 18.62
C ALA A 212 -1.09 12.57 18.18
N ALA A 213 -0.23 11.68 17.69
CA ALA A 213 -0.62 10.32 17.35
C ALA A 213 -0.99 9.56 18.64
N PRO A 214 -2.19 8.95 18.70
CA PRO A 214 -2.56 8.14 19.85
C PRO A 214 -1.53 7.02 20.02
N THR A 215 -0.99 6.87 21.22
CA THR A 215 -0.09 5.77 21.55
C THR A 215 -0.90 4.47 21.41
N LEU A 216 -0.70 3.74 20.33
CA LEU A 216 -1.28 2.41 20.15
C LEU A 216 -0.60 1.46 21.13
N LYS A 217 -1.08 1.40 22.36
CA LYS A 217 -0.71 0.33 23.27
C LYS A 217 -1.39 -0.94 22.77
N ALA A 218 -0.65 -1.80 22.10
CA ALA A 218 -1.13 -3.14 21.82
C ALA A 218 -1.45 -3.83 23.17
N LYS A 219 -2.65 -4.36 23.31
CA LYS A 219 -3.09 -5.09 24.51
C LYS A 219 -2.22 -6.34 24.74
N SER A 220 -1.71 -6.92 23.66
CA SER A 220 -0.86 -8.10 23.67
C SER A 220 -0.06 -8.24 22.37
N PRO A 221 1.05 -9.02 22.36
CA PRO A 221 1.74 -9.35 21.11
C PRO A 221 0.83 -10.02 20.06
N GLY A 222 -0.14 -10.82 20.50
CA GLY A 222 -1.12 -11.44 19.61
C GLY A 222 -2.04 -10.44 18.92
N GLN A 223 -2.38 -9.32 19.56
CA GLN A 223 -3.15 -8.25 18.95
C GLN A 223 -2.41 -7.63 17.74
N TYR A 224 -1.11 -7.38 17.89
CA TYR A 224 -0.29 -6.87 16.78
C TYR A 224 -0.25 -7.85 15.61
N LEU A 225 -0.02 -9.13 15.91
CA LEU A 225 0.00 -10.19 14.89
C LEU A 225 -1.36 -10.31 14.20
N PHE A 226 -2.45 -10.32 14.96
CA PHE A 226 -3.79 -10.35 14.39
C PHE A 226 -4.05 -9.13 13.49
N ALA A 227 -3.75 -7.93 13.95
CA ALA A 227 -3.93 -6.70 13.19
C ALA A 227 -3.14 -6.69 11.88
N THR A 228 -1.92 -7.24 11.90
CA THR A 228 -1.02 -7.22 10.74
C THR A 228 -1.16 -8.43 9.81
N ARG A 229 -1.68 -9.57 10.27
CA ARG A 229 -1.73 -10.81 9.48
C ARG A 229 -3.16 -11.29 9.21
N CYS A 230 -4.11 -11.01 10.09
CA CYS A 230 -5.45 -11.62 10.06
C CYS A 230 -6.57 -10.61 9.77
N ALA A 231 -6.48 -9.39 10.33
CA ALA A 231 -7.56 -8.41 10.31
C ALA A 231 -7.94 -7.89 8.91
N ALA A 232 -7.12 -8.12 7.88
CA ALA A 232 -7.50 -7.81 6.51
C ALA A 232 -8.72 -8.62 6.05
N CYS A 233 -8.78 -9.90 6.45
CA CYS A 233 -9.80 -10.85 6.03
C CYS A 233 -10.79 -11.22 7.14
N HIS A 234 -10.40 -11.13 8.42
CA HIS A 234 -11.19 -11.57 9.57
C HIS A 234 -11.59 -10.43 10.50
N THR A 235 -12.65 -10.64 11.26
CA THR A 235 -13.07 -9.80 12.36
C THR A 235 -13.19 -10.64 13.64
N ILE A 236 -13.37 -10.00 14.79
CA ILE A 236 -13.76 -10.63 16.04
C ILE A 236 -15.00 -9.88 16.56
N GLY A 237 -16.18 -10.48 16.40
CA GLY A 237 -17.45 -9.89 16.84
C GLY A 237 -18.02 -8.79 15.94
N HIS A 238 -17.48 -8.59 14.73
CA HIS A 238 -17.95 -7.56 13.80
C HIS A 238 -18.48 -8.12 12.46
N GLY A 239 -18.82 -9.40 12.46
CA GLY A 239 -19.38 -10.10 11.31
C GLY A 239 -18.35 -10.54 10.26
N VAL A 240 -18.84 -11.19 9.21
CA VAL A 240 -18.04 -11.73 8.12
C VAL A 240 -17.44 -10.59 7.29
N ARG A 241 -16.17 -10.72 6.94
CA ARG A 241 -15.49 -9.79 6.01
C ARG A 241 -15.20 -10.51 4.68
N ILE A 242 -13.98 -10.96 4.47
CA ILE A 242 -13.61 -11.88 3.37
C ILE A 242 -13.65 -13.31 3.90
N GLY A 243 -13.05 -13.54 5.06
CA GLY A 243 -13.12 -14.75 5.85
C GLY A 243 -14.15 -14.66 6.99
N PRO A 244 -14.30 -15.72 7.79
CA PRO A 244 -15.22 -15.76 8.93
C PRO A 244 -14.92 -14.72 10.00
N ASP A 245 -15.96 -14.33 10.72
CA ASP A 245 -15.82 -13.75 12.06
C ASP A 245 -15.25 -14.81 13.00
N LEU A 246 -14.24 -14.43 13.79
CA LEU A 246 -13.52 -15.35 14.67
C LEU A 246 -13.99 -15.30 16.13
N LEU A 247 -15.07 -14.58 16.44
CA LEU A 247 -15.63 -14.57 17.79
C LEU A 247 -15.95 -15.99 18.26
N GLY A 248 -15.33 -16.41 19.35
CA GLY A 248 -15.55 -17.72 19.94
C GLY A 248 -14.97 -18.90 19.16
N VAL A 249 -14.11 -18.67 18.17
CA VAL A 249 -13.53 -19.74 17.36
C VAL A 249 -12.74 -20.76 18.20
N THR A 250 -12.08 -20.32 19.26
CA THR A 250 -11.31 -21.15 20.20
C THR A 250 -12.20 -22.05 21.06
N ASN A 251 -13.50 -21.73 21.20
CA ASN A 251 -14.47 -22.54 21.95
C ASN A 251 -15.10 -23.65 21.09
N VAL A 252 -15.03 -23.52 19.73
CA VAL A 252 -15.72 -24.42 18.81
C VAL A 252 -14.78 -25.22 17.91
N ARG A 253 -13.50 -24.94 17.98
CA ARG A 253 -12.46 -25.67 17.21
C ARG A 253 -11.46 -26.29 18.16
N ASP A 254 -11.00 -27.48 17.80
CA ASP A 254 -9.87 -28.10 18.45
C ASP A 254 -8.64 -27.19 18.33
N HIS A 255 -7.91 -27.00 19.42
CA HIS A 255 -6.78 -26.07 19.51
C HIS A 255 -5.60 -26.50 18.61
N ASP A 256 -5.32 -27.80 18.54
CA ASP A 256 -4.23 -28.33 17.71
C ASP A 256 -4.57 -28.18 16.23
N TRP A 257 -5.83 -28.45 15.87
CA TRP A 257 -6.32 -28.20 14.51
C TRP A 257 -6.24 -26.72 14.16
N LEU A 258 -6.70 -25.85 15.07
CA LEU A 258 -6.68 -24.39 14.85
C LEU A 258 -5.26 -23.87 14.68
N ALA A 259 -4.33 -24.30 15.54
CA ALA A 259 -2.92 -23.95 15.46
C ALA A 259 -2.30 -24.39 14.11
N LYS A 260 -2.55 -25.63 13.71
CA LYS A 260 -2.09 -26.17 12.43
C LYS A 260 -2.68 -25.39 11.26
N PHE A 261 -3.99 -25.07 11.30
CA PHE A 261 -4.65 -24.36 10.22
C PHE A 261 -4.17 -22.89 10.11
N ILE A 262 -3.89 -22.21 11.22
CA ILE A 262 -3.31 -20.86 11.22
C ILE A 262 -1.89 -20.88 10.65
N GLN A 263 -1.09 -21.88 11.03
CA GLN A 263 0.32 -21.97 10.64
C GLN A 263 0.52 -22.37 9.17
N LYS A 264 -0.27 -23.35 8.70
CA LYS A 264 -0.09 -24.03 7.40
C LYS A 264 -1.44 -24.30 6.71
N PRO A 265 -2.20 -23.23 6.41
CA PRO A 265 -3.54 -23.38 5.82
C PRO A 265 -3.53 -24.06 4.45
N ASP A 266 -2.50 -23.81 3.67
CA ASP A 266 -2.24 -24.43 2.36
C ASP A 266 -2.04 -25.95 2.45
N GLU A 267 -1.24 -26.42 3.41
CA GLU A 267 -1.04 -27.86 3.64
C GLU A 267 -2.33 -28.56 4.12
N VAL A 268 -3.06 -27.93 5.04
CA VAL A 268 -4.33 -28.48 5.57
C VAL A 268 -5.39 -28.57 4.47
N LEU A 269 -5.46 -27.55 3.60
CA LEU A 269 -6.38 -27.54 2.47
C LEU A 269 -5.97 -28.58 1.41
N ALA A 270 -4.68 -28.70 1.10
CA ALA A 270 -4.14 -29.70 0.18
C ALA A 270 -4.40 -31.15 0.66
N ALA A 271 -4.37 -31.36 1.98
CA ALA A 271 -4.74 -32.63 2.61
C ALA A 271 -6.24 -32.93 2.55
N LYS A 272 -7.06 -32.04 1.98
CA LYS A 272 -8.52 -32.14 1.88
C LYS A 272 -9.22 -32.31 3.24
N ASP A 273 -8.69 -31.65 4.26
CA ASP A 273 -9.31 -31.63 5.59
C ASP A 273 -10.79 -31.22 5.48
N PRO A 274 -11.72 -31.96 6.09
CA PRO A 274 -13.15 -31.71 5.90
C PRO A 274 -13.60 -30.32 6.37
N ILE A 275 -13.02 -29.81 7.47
CA ILE A 275 -13.36 -28.48 8.00
C ILE A 275 -12.78 -27.39 7.09
N ALA A 276 -11.53 -27.52 6.68
CA ALA A 276 -10.89 -26.56 5.78
C ALA A 276 -11.62 -26.52 4.42
N MET A 277 -12.00 -27.66 3.86
CA MET A 277 -12.76 -27.74 2.61
C MET A 277 -14.16 -27.15 2.72
N TYR A 278 -14.84 -27.34 3.84
CA TYR A 278 -16.13 -26.68 4.11
C TYR A 278 -15.97 -25.16 4.16
N LEU A 279 -15.00 -24.66 4.92
CA LEU A 279 -14.72 -23.23 5.02
C LEU A 279 -14.34 -22.63 3.65
N PHE A 280 -13.47 -23.30 2.90
CA PHE A 280 -13.09 -22.87 1.57
C PHE A 280 -14.30 -22.70 0.63
N LYS A 281 -15.21 -23.67 0.59
CA LYS A 281 -16.44 -23.56 -0.20
C LYS A 281 -17.35 -22.44 0.29
N LYS A 282 -17.54 -22.32 1.61
CA LYS A 282 -18.44 -21.34 2.24
C LYS A 282 -18.00 -19.90 1.97
N TYR A 283 -16.69 -19.65 1.94
CA TYR A 283 -16.12 -18.31 1.71
C TYR A 283 -15.62 -18.13 0.27
N LYS A 284 -16.45 -18.54 -0.70
CA LYS A 284 -16.26 -18.28 -2.15
C LYS A 284 -14.91 -18.77 -2.70
N GLN A 285 -14.37 -19.83 -2.12
CA GLN A 285 -13.07 -20.38 -2.50
C GLN A 285 -11.91 -19.36 -2.37
N VAL A 286 -12.03 -18.43 -1.42
CA VAL A 286 -10.89 -17.62 -1.00
C VAL A 286 -10.00 -18.49 -0.12
N GLN A 287 -8.76 -18.67 -0.53
CA GLN A 287 -7.79 -19.41 0.25
C GLN A 287 -7.21 -18.52 1.35
N MET A 288 -7.16 -19.05 2.58
CA MET A 288 -6.42 -18.42 3.65
C MET A 288 -4.93 -18.47 3.31
N PRO A 289 -4.23 -17.31 3.26
CA PRO A 289 -2.81 -17.29 2.89
C PRO A 289 -1.93 -17.88 3.98
N ASN A 290 -0.84 -18.53 3.57
CA ASN A 290 0.22 -18.91 4.48
C ASN A 290 1.08 -17.68 4.81
N THR A 291 0.88 -17.10 5.99
CA THR A 291 1.59 -15.90 6.43
C THR A 291 2.93 -16.20 7.11
N ARG A 292 3.39 -17.46 7.04
CA ARG A 292 4.70 -17.94 7.53
C ARG A 292 4.93 -17.66 9.02
N LEU A 293 3.88 -17.86 9.82
CA LEU A 293 3.93 -17.71 11.27
C LEU A 293 4.67 -18.89 11.94
N GLY A 294 5.55 -18.57 12.87
CA GLY A 294 6.14 -19.58 13.74
C GLY A 294 5.15 -20.12 14.79
N PRO A 295 5.43 -21.28 15.40
CA PRO A 295 4.55 -21.86 16.41
C PRO A 295 4.23 -20.91 17.58
N GLU A 296 5.22 -20.15 18.05
CA GLU A 296 5.04 -19.18 19.14
C GLU A 296 4.08 -18.04 18.75
N ASP A 297 4.16 -17.56 17.52
CA ASP A 297 3.28 -16.48 17.05
C ASP A 297 1.85 -16.95 16.87
N VAL A 298 1.67 -18.20 16.44
CA VAL A 298 0.36 -18.85 16.39
C VAL A 298 -0.28 -18.92 17.77
N GLN A 299 0.49 -19.32 18.82
CA GLN A 299 -0.02 -19.37 20.20
C GLN A 299 -0.39 -17.97 20.71
N LYS A 300 0.39 -16.93 20.39
CA LYS A 300 0.05 -15.54 20.74
C LYS A 300 -1.25 -15.09 20.08
N ILE A 301 -1.49 -15.49 18.83
CA ILE A 301 -2.76 -15.19 18.12
C ILE A 301 -3.93 -15.90 18.78
N ILE A 302 -3.81 -17.19 19.09
CA ILE A 302 -4.86 -17.98 19.76
C ILE A 302 -5.20 -17.35 21.11
N ALA A 303 -4.21 -17.04 21.93
CA ALA A 303 -4.42 -16.37 23.22
C ALA A 303 -5.10 -15.00 23.08
N TYR A 304 -4.79 -14.25 22.01
CA TYR A 304 -5.49 -12.99 21.74
C TYR A 304 -6.95 -13.21 21.33
N LEU A 305 -7.25 -14.22 20.52
CA LEU A 305 -8.62 -14.58 20.14
C LEU A 305 -9.47 -14.97 21.36
N GLU A 306 -8.89 -15.69 22.31
CA GLU A 306 -9.54 -16.05 23.59
C GLU A 306 -9.81 -14.82 24.44
N LEU A 307 -8.80 -13.96 24.63
CA LEU A 307 -8.92 -12.73 25.40
C LEU A 307 -10.00 -11.82 24.85
N GLU A 308 -9.98 -11.54 23.55
CA GLU A 308 -10.92 -10.65 22.88
C GLU A 308 -12.35 -11.22 22.89
N THR A 309 -12.49 -12.53 22.68
CA THR A 309 -13.77 -13.24 22.83
C THR A 309 -14.32 -13.07 24.23
N GLY A 310 -13.51 -13.27 25.27
CA GLY A 310 -13.91 -13.13 26.65
C GLY A 310 -14.31 -11.69 27.02
N GLU A 311 -13.60 -10.69 26.50
CA GLU A 311 -13.94 -9.27 26.70
C GLU A 311 -15.28 -8.91 26.03
N LEU A 312 -15.49 -9.30 24.78
CA LEU A 312 -16.72 -9.01 24.04
C LEU A 312 -17.95 -9.73 24.62
N GLN A 313 -17.79 -10.94 25.15
CA GLN A 313 -18.88 -11.70 25.78
C GLN A 313 -19.29 -11.14 27.16
N LYS A 314 -18.39 -10.45 27.86
CA LYS A 314 -18.72 -9.79 29.16
C LYS A 314 -19.58 -8.54 29.01
N GLY A 315 -19.72 -8.00 27.76
CA GLY A 315 -20.57 -6.84 27.44
C GLY A 315 -20.02 -5.49 27.92
N PRO A 316 -20.63 -4.37 27.52
CA PRO A 316 -20.10 -3.02 27.75
C PRO A 316 -20.01 -2.58 29.23
N LYS A 317 -20.59 -3.31 30.15
CA LYS A 317 -20.57 -2.97 31.58
C LYS A 317 -19.22 -3.22 32.27
N ALA A 318 -18.38 -4.10 31.72
CA ALA A 318 -17.05 -4.41 32.27
C ALA A 318 -15.94 -3.49 31.74
N ALA A 319 -16.10 -2.93 30.56
CA ALA A 319 -15.11 -2.01 29.98
C ALA A 319 -15.12 -0.63 30.67
N ALA A 320 -16.25 -0.20 31.23
CA ALA A 320 -16.36 1.06 31.96
C ALA A 320 -15.68 1.05 33.34
N ALA A 321 -15.49 -0.13 33.94
CA ALA A 321 -14.85 -0.28 35.26
C ALA A 321 -13.32 -0.22 35.22
N SER A 322 -12.70 -0.31 34.05
CA SER A 322 -11.24 -0.25 33.86
C SER A 322 -10.73 1.08 33.27
N ALA A 323 -11.59 2.06 33.02
CA ALA A 323 -11.19 3.40 32.63
C ALA A 323 -10.73 4.19 33.84
N PRO A 324 -9.52 4.78 33.87
CA PRO A 324 -9.12 5.66 34.96
C PRO A 324 -10.05 6.88 34.97
N ALA A 325 -10.56 7.23 36.17
CA ALA A 325 -11.38 8.40 36.40
C ALA A 325 -10.70 9.64 35.82
N GLN A 326 -11.29 10.25 34.82
CA GLN A 326 -10.89 11.59 34.36
C GLN A 326 -11.49 12.59 35.35
N GLY A 327 -10.71 12.92 36.38
CA GLY A 327 -10.88 14.14 37.16
C GLY A 327 -10.09 15.24 36.48
N THR A 328 -10.74 16.27 36.03
CA THR A 328 -10.52 17.66 36.44
C THR A 328 -11.23 18.60 35.47
N GLN A 329 -12.19 19.29 35.98
CA GLN A 329 -12.85 20.45 35.38
C GLN A 329 -11.81 21.54 35.07
N LEU A 330 -11.87 22.06 33.85
CA LEU A 330 -11.21 23.31 33.49
C LEU A 330 -12.02 24.49 34.07
N PRO A 331 -11.38 25.54 34.62
CA PRO A 331 -12.07 26.72 35.10
C PRO A 331 -12.58 27.54 33.91
N THR A 332 -13.81 28.05 34.03
CA THR A 332 -14.41 29.05 33.16
C THR A 332 -13.65 30.38 33.30
N PRO A 333 -13.38 31.11 32.23
CA PRO A 333 -12.92 32.49 32.33
C PRO A 333 -14.13 33.38 32.60
N ASP A 334 -14.06 34.12 33.73
CA ASP A 334 -14.92 35.25 34.02
C ASP A 334 -14.50 36.46 33.18
N ASN A 335 -15.53 37.14 32.60
CA ASN A 335 -15.58 38.49 32.01
C ASN A 335 -14.65 38.85 30.86
#